data_8de0234c2b9e2d096ba84e6e71246954
#
_entry.id   8de0234c2b9e2d096ba84e6e71246954
#
_cell.length_a   1.000
_cell.length_b   1.000
_cell.length_c   1.000
_cell.angle_alpha   90.00
_cell.angle_beta   90.00
_cell.angle_gamma   90.00
#
_symmetry.space_group_name_H-M   'P 1'
#
loop_
_entity.id
_entity.type
_entity.pdbx_description
1 polymer ?
#
loop_
_entity_poly.entity_id
_entity_poly.type
_entity_poly.pdbx_seq_one_letter_code
_entity_poly.pdbx_strand_id
1 'polypeptide(L)'
;IFAEKPISHEVHEVQEAVDLALKSNLPFVCGYQRRSDLNFRALKEQLSNGAIGQLKMIKSCSRDNPVPPLEYLRTSGGIFQDMLIHDFDMQEWLSGGQVPESVLAVGHCYSPEIQQMGDLDIVAVMVKYSSGLVTMIDTCRD
;
A
#
# COMPACT_ATOMS: atom_id res chain seq x y z
N ILE A 1 -20.64 -1.40 6.65
CA ILE A 1 -20.06 -2.25 5.61
C ILE A 1 -18.57 -2.40 5.91
N PHE A 2 -18.07 -3.61 5.89
CA PHE A 2 -16.62 -3.90 5.93
C PHE A 2 -16.23 -4.56 4.61
N ALA A 3 -15.18 -4.07 3.97
CA ALA A 3 -14.61 -4.64 2.76
C ALA A 3 -13.12 -4.95 2.96
N GLU A 4 -12.66 -6.10 2.48
CA GLU A 4 -11.22 -6.39 2.41
C GLU A 4 -10.54 -5.60 1.27
N LYS A 5 -9.24 -5.47 1.38
CA LYS A 5 -8.38 -4.89 0.33
C LYS A 5 -8.01 -5.97 -0.72
N PRO A 6 -7.85 -5.61 -1.98
CA PRO A 6 -8.39 -4.41 -2.60
C PRO A 6 -9.91 -4.50 -2.73
N ILE A 7 -10.62 -3.39 -2.69
CA ILE A 7 -12.08 -3.38 -2.91
C ILE A 7 -12.41 -3.95 -4.29
N SER A 8 -11.64 -3.58 -5.30
CA SER A 8 -11.59 -4.17 -6.64
C SER A 8 -10.20 -3.96 -7.23
N HIS A 9 -9.85 -4.73 -8.26
CA HIS A 9 -8.65 -4.51 -9.06
C HIS A 9 -8.83 -3.36 -10.08
N GLU A 10 -10.05 -2.94 -10.32
CA GLU A 10 -10.40 -1.89 -11.27
C GLU A 10 -10.75 -0.57 -10.53
N VAL A 11 -10.02 0.50 -10.86
CA VAL A 11 -10.18 1.81 -10.18
C VAL A 11 -11.61 2.34 -10.28
N HIS A 12 -12.27 2.15 -11.44
CA HIS A 12 -13.64 2.64 -11.62
C HIS A 12 -14.63 1.92 -10.71
N GLU A 13 -14.47 0.61 -10.49
CA GLU A 13 -15.31 -0.16 -9.57
C GLU A 13 -15.09 0.26 -8.10
N VAL A 14 -13.83 0.56 -7.73
CA VAL A 14 -13.53 1.12 -6.41
C VAL A 14 -14.26 2.43 -6.22
N GLN A 15 -14.22 3.33 -7.22
CA GLN A 15 -14.90 4.63 -7.15
C GLN A 15 -16.42 4.46 -7.04
N GLU A 16 -17.02 3.59 -7.83
CA GLU A 16 -18.46 3.30 -7.76
C GLU A 16 -18.87 2.76 -6.38
N ALA A 17 -18.07 1.83 -5.81
CA ALA A 17 -18.34 1.27 -4.49
C ALA A 17 -18.26 2.35 -3.38
N VAL A 18 -17.26 3.22 -3.44
CA VAL A 18 -17.09 4.34 -2.50
C VAL A 18 -18.24 5.34 -2.64
N ASP A 19 -18.59 5.73 -3.86
CA ASP A 19 -19.69 6.67 -4.12
C ASP A 19 -21.04 6.12 -3.62
N LEU A 20 -21.27 4.83 -3.81
CA LEU A 20 -22.47 4.16 -3.31
C LEU A 20 -22.51 4.13 -1.78
N ALA A 21 -21.37 3.82 -1.15
CA ALA A 21 -21.25 3.84 0.31
C ALA A 21 -21.53 5.24 0.88
N LEU A 22 -20.96 6.28 0.29
CA LEU A 22 -21.20 7.67 0.68
C LEU A 22 -22.67 8.07 0.53
N LYS A 23 -23.32 7.68 -0.58
CA LYS A 23 -24.75 7.96 -0.83
C LYS A 23 -25.67 7.20 0.12
N SER A 24 -25.28 6.01 0.56
CA SER A 24 -26.09 5.19 1.47
C SER A 24 -26.09 5.69 2.91
N ASN A 25 -25.20 6.60 3.27
CA ASN A 25 -24.97 7.08 4.65
C ASN A 25 -24.69 5.95 5.65
N LEU A 26 -24.16 4.82 5.18
CA LEU A 26 -23.75 3.70 6.02
C LEU A 26 -22.26 3.78 6.35
N PRO A 27 -21.85 3.39 7.57
CA PRO A 27 -20.43 3.24 7.88
C PRO A 27 -19.76 2.27 6.90
N PHE A 28 -18.68 2.70 6.28
CA PHE A 28 -17.87 1.89 5.36
C PHE A 28 -16.42 1.88 5.82
N VAL A 29 -15.84 0.69 5.96
CA VAL A 29 -14.46 0.48 6.39
C VAL A 29 -13.78 -0.48 5.44
N CYS A 30 -12.61 -0.09 4.92
CA CYS A 30 -11.73 -0.98 4.16
C CYS A 30 -10.67 -1.59 5.06
N GLY A 31 -10.29 -2.84 4.80
CA GLY A 31 -9.40 -3.68 5.60
C GLY A 31 -7.92 -3.27 5.58
N TYR A 32 -7.61 -2.00 5.77
CA TYR A 32 -6.24 -1.52 5.99
C TYR A 32 -5.83 -1.70 7.46
N GLN A 33 -5.61 -2.94 7.86
CA GLN A 33 -5.42 -3.35 9.25
C GLN A 33 -4.19 -2.70 9.93
N ARG A 34 -3.15 -2.32 9.17
CA ARG A 34 -1.95 -1.67 9.74
C ARG A 34 -2.29 -0.36 10.44
N ARG A 35 -3.33 0.37 10.03
CA ARG A 35 -3.82 1.59 10.70
C ARG A 35 -4.38 1.33 12.09
N SER A 36 -4.74 0.07 12.40
CA SER A 36 -5.23 -0.35 13.72
C SER A 36 -4.15 -0.96 14.61
N ASP A 37 -2.95 -1.23 14.05
CA ASP A 37 -1.80 -1.75 14.81
C ASP A 37 -1.29 -0.71 15.81
N LEU A 38 -1.01 -1.13 17.03
CA LEU A 38 -0.61 -0.25 18.13
C LEU A 38 0.71 0.47 17.87
N ASN A 39 1.67 -0.18 17.21
CA ASN A 39 2.97 0.43 16.92
C ASN A 39 2.85 1.51 15.84
N PHE A 40 2.10 1.23 14.77
CA PHE A 40 1.84 2.23 13.73
C PHE A 40 1.00 3.40 14.26
N ARG A 41 0.06 3.15 15.15
CA ARG A 41 -0.71 4.22 15.82
C ARG A 41 0.18 5.07 16.72
N ALA A 42 1.07 4.46 17.50
CA ALA A 42 2.04 5.19 18.32
C ALA A 42 2.97 6.05 17.45
N LEU A 43 3.47 5.50 16.32
CA LEU A 43 4.27 6.27 15.36
C LEU A 43 3.49 7.47 14.80
N LYS A 44 2.23 7.26 14.38
CA LYS A 44 1.36 8.34 13.89
C LYS A 44 1.13 9.41 14.93
N GLU A 45 0.94 9.05 16.18
CA GLU A 45 0.79 9.97 17.29
C GLU A 45 2.06 10.82 17.50
N GLN A 46 3.26 10.21 17.50
CA GLN A 46 4.54 10.92 17.62
C GLN A 46 4.77 11.91 16.46
N LEU A 47 4.36 11.54 15.25
CA LEU A 47 4.37 12.45 14.10
C LEU A 47 3.40 13.62 14.29
N SER A 48 2.16 13.31 14.71
CA SER A 48 1.08 14.31 14.80
C SER A 48 1.29 15.34 15.90
N ASN A 49 1.92 14.94 17.02
CA ASN A 49 2.24 15.84 18.13
C ASN A 49 3.60 16.55 17.97
N GLY A 50 4.31 16.28 16.86
CA GLY A 50 5.59 16.92 16.57
C GLY A 50 6.79 16.39 17.36
N ALA A 51 6.64 15.30 18.13
CA ALA A 51 7.69 14.77 19.01
C ALA A 51 8.95 14.34 18.26
N ILE A 52 8.81 13.89 17.01
CA ILE A 52 9.94 13.50 16.15
C ILE A 52 10.24 14.54 15.05
N GLY A 53 9.65 15.73 15.16
CA GLY A 53 9.87 16.83 14.23
C GLY A 53 9.23 16.63 12.86
N GLN A 54 9.75 17.33 11.86
CA GLN A 54 9.23 17.30 10.50
C GLN A 54 9.55 15.96 9.82
N LEU A 55 8.53 15.33 9.25
CA LEU A 55 8.69 14.13 8.43
C LEU A 55 9.40 14.48 7.11
N LYS A 56 10.58 13.92 6.89
CA LYS A 56 11.42 14.16 5.71
C LYS A 56 11.55 12.95 4.80
N MET A 57 11.51 11.76 5.39
CA MET A 57 11.62 10.50 4.66
C MET A 57 10.83 9.39 5.38
N ILE A 58 10.18 8.53 4.58
CA ILE A 58 9.66 7.24 5.03
C ILE A 58 10.35 6.16 4.21
N LYS A 59 10.89 5.16 4.88
CA LYS A 59 11.34 3.93 4.23
C LYS A 59 10.57 2.76 4.81
N SER A 60 9.90 1.99 3.96
CA SER A 60 9.26 0.72 4.31
C SER A 60 9.93 -0.45 3.59
N CYS A 61 9.92 -1.59 4.25
CA CYS A 61 10.47 -2.82 3.75
C CYS A 61 9.48 -3.94 4.09
N SER A 62 8.98 -4.62 3.06
CA SER A 62 8.00 -5.69 3.21
C SER A 62 8.52 -6.97 2.56
N ARG A 63 8.32 -8.09 3.22
CA ARG A 63 8.74 -9.42 2.76
C ARG A 63 7.63 -10.42 2.99
N ASP A 64 7.35 -11.24 1.96
CA ASP A 64 6.55 -12.44 2.11
C ASP A 64 7.51 -13.62 2.34
N ASN A 65 7.36 -14.33 3.44
CA ASN A 65 8.09 -15.56 3.70
C ASN A 65 7.22 -16.50 4.56
N PRO A 66 6.82 -17.64 4.01
CA PRO A 66 7.09 -18.14 2.66
C PRO A 66 6.33 -17.37 1.56
N VAL A 67 6.77 -17.57 0.31
CA VAL A 67 6.02 -17.10 -0.87
C VAL A 67 4.59 -17.63 -0.82
N PRO A 68 3.57 -16.79 -1.04
CA PRO A 68 2.17 -17.23 -1.08
C PRO A 68 1.94 -18.31 -2.15
N PRO A 69 0.92 -19.19 -1.99
CA PRO A 69 0.59 -20.20 -2.98
C PRO A 69 0.34 -19.60 -4.35
N LEU A 70 0.85 -20.25 -5.41
CA LEU A 70 0.71 -19.76 -6.80
C LEU A 70 -0.75 -19.60 -7.22
N GLU A 71 -1.66 -20.42 -6.71
CA GLU A 71 -3.10 -20.30 -6.96
C GLU A 71 -3.64 -18.96 -6.43
N TYR A 72 -3.23 -18.55 -5.25
CA TYR A 72 -3.56 -17.24 -4.70
C TYR A 72 -2.98 -16.10 -5.54
N LEU A 73 -1.70 -16.19 -5.92
CA LEU A 73 -1.03 -15.15 -6.70
C LEU A 73 -1.71 -14.87 -8.04
N ARG A 74 -2.29 -15.91 -8.69
CA ARG A 74 -3.03 -15.76 -9.96
C ARG A 74 -4.22 -14.81 -9.88
N THR A 75 -4.80 -14.65 -8.70
CA THR A 75 -6.02 -13.88 -8.49
C THR A 75 -5.81 -12.68 -7.57
N SER A 76 -4.59 -12.48 -7.07
CA SER A 76 -4.30 -11.45 -6.06
C SER A 76 -4.22 -10.02 -6.62
N GLY A 77 -4.15 -9.85 -7.94
CA GLY A 77 -3.93 -8.54 -8.59
C GLY A 77 -2.45 -8.15 -8.70
N GLY A 78 -1.53 -9.08 -8.41
CA GLY A 78 -0.08 -8.87 -8.49
C GLY A 78 0.50 -8.15 -7.28
N ILE A 79 1.83 -8.03 -7.27
CA ILE A 79 2.59 -7.52 -6.11
C ILE A 79 2.17 -6.11 -5.69
N PHE A 80 1.73 -5.26 -6.63
CA PHE A 80 1.31 -3.89 -6.32
C PHE A 80 -0.02 -3.84 -5.58
N GLN A 81 -1.05 -4.54 -6.08
CA GLN A 81 -2.39 -4.51 -5.52
C GLN A 81 -2.57 -5.44 -4.32
N ASP A 82 -1.74 -6.47 -4.21
CA ASP A 82 -1.79 -7.40 -3.09
C ASP A 82 -0.89 -6.96 -1.93
N MET A 83 0.38 -6.72 -2.20
CA MET A 83 1.40 -6.51 -1.17
C MET A 83 1.68 -5.02 -0.92
N LEU A 84 2.06 -4.26 -1.97
CA LEU A 84 2.44 -2.85 -1.82
C LEU A 84 1.28 -1.94 -1.45
N ILE A 85 0.04 -2.34 -1.68
CA ILE A 85 -1.14 -1.55 -1.29
C ILE A 85 -1.12 -1.19 0.21
N HIS A 86 -0.61 -2.08 1.05
CA HIS A 86 -0.44 -1.82 2.49
C HIS A 86 0.64 -0.78 2.78
N ASP A 87 1.73 -0.78 2.00
CA ASP A 87 2.82 0.17 2.17
C ASP A 87 2.44 1.54 1.63
N PHE A 88 1.73 1.61 0.51
CA PHE A 88 1.16 2.86 -0.02
C PHE A 88 0.16 3.47 0.96
N ASP A 89 -0.74 2.65 1.52
CA ASP A 89 -1.71 3.09 2.53
C ASP A 89 -1.01 3.69 3.75
N MET A 90 0.04 3.03 4.24
CA MET A 90 0.81 3.52 5.38
C MET A 90 1.56 4.81 5.08
N GLN A 91 2.15 4.95 3.88
CA GLN A 91 2.84 6.17 3.48
C GLN A 91 1.86 7.36 3.36
N GLU A 92 0.69 7.13 2.76
CA GLU A 92 -0.37 8.14 2.67
C GLU A 92 -0.85 8.56 4.08
N TRP A 93 -1.15 7.58 4.93
CA TRP A 93 -1.64 7.85 6.28
C TRP A 93 -0.62 8.57 7.15
N LEU A 94 0.65 8.15 7.13
CA LEU A 94 1.72 8.79 7.92
C LEU A 94 2.06 10.19 7.41
N SER A 95 2.06 10.40 6.08
CA SER A 95 2.30 11.71 5.47
C SER A 95 1.18 12.72 5.67
N GLY A 96 -0.01 12.28 6.10
CA GLY A 96 -1.18 13.13 6.26
C GLY A 96 -1.97 13.36 4.98
N GLY A 97 -1.93 12.41 4.03
CA GLY A 97 -2.69 12.45 2.78
C GLY A 97 -2.12 13.40 1.73
N GLN A 98 -0.81 13.57 1.70
CA GLN A 98 -0.16 14.38 0.66
C GLN A 98 -0.29 13.71 -0.71
N VAL A 99 -0.50 14.51 -1.74
CA VAL A 99 -0.58 14.01 -3.13
C VAL A 99 0.83 13.84 -3.69
N PRO A 100 1.18 12.68 -4.28
CA PRO A 100 2.47 12.48 -4.94
C PRO A 100 2.69 13.43 -6.11
N GLU A 101 3.90 13.96 -6.23
CA GLU A 101 4.36 14.76 -7.39
C GLU A 101 4.93 13.86 -8.48
N SER A 102 5.72 12.85 -8.08
CA SER A 102 6.32 11.88 -9.00
C SER A 102 6.53 10.52 -8.33
N VAL A 103 6.47 9.47 -9.15
CA VAL A 103 6.69 8.09 -8.74
C VAL A 103 7.68 7.44 -9.70
N LEU A 104 8.67 6.74 -9.15
CA LEU A 104 9.56 5.84 -9.87
C LEU A 104 9.40 4.44 -9.28
N ALA A 105 9.12 3.46 -10.14
CA ALA A 105 9.09 2.06 -9.75
C ALA A 105 10.01 1.25 -10.66
N VAL A 106 10.77 0.34 -10.06
CA VAL A 106 11.60 -0.63 -10.74
C VAL A 106 11.36 -2.00 -10.11
N GLY A 107 11.38 -3.04 -10.91
CA GLY A 107 11.15 -4.39 -10.40
C GLY A 107 11.69 -5.46 -11.37
N HIS A 108 11.75 -6.67 -10.87
CA HIS A 108 12.16 -7.84 -11.63
C HIS A 108 11.38 -9.06 -11.13
N CYS A 109 11.42 -10.14 -11.90
CA CYS A 109 10.86 -11.42 -11.51
C CYS A 109 11.92 -12.52 -11.69
N TYR A 110 12.31 -13.16 -10.60
CA TYR A 110 13.25 -14.28 -10.58
C TYR A 110 12.53 -15.63 -10.64
N SER A 111 11.30 -15.73 -10.12
CA SER A 111 10.49 -16.94 -10.18
C SER A 111 9.88 -17.12 -11.56
N PRO A 112 10.20 -18.21 -12.29
CA PRO A 112 9.59 -18.48 -13.59
C PRO A 112 8.05 -18.61 -13.52
N GLU A 113 7.51 -19.13 -12.43
CA GLU A 113 6.09 -19.32 -12.22
C GLU A 113 5.35 -17.98 -12.06
N ILE A 114 5.92 -17.04 -11.31
CA ILE A 114 5.37 -15.69 -11.13
C ILE A 114 5.51 -14.90 -12.44
N GLN A 115 6.65 -15.05 -13.14
CA GLN A 115 6.89 -14.40 -14.42
C GLN A 115 5.86 -14.81 -15.48
N GLN A 116 5.47 -16.10 -15.51
CA GLN A 116 4.42 -16.60 -16.42
C GLN A 116 3.04 -15.99 -16.16
N MET A 117 2.81 -15.46 -14.96
CA MET A 117 1.57 -14.74 -14.62
C MET A 117 1.64 -13.25 -15.02
N GLY A 118 2.79 -12.76 -15.51
CA GLY A 118 3.00 -11.35 -15.81
C GLY A 118 3.21 -10.48 -14.58
N ASP A 119 3.54 -11.08 -13.43
CA ASP A 119 3.78 -10.38 -12.16
C ASP A 119 5.28 -10.30 -11.85
N LEU A 120 5.61 -9.59 -10.77
CA LEU A 120 6.95 -9.39 -10.25
C LEU A 120 7.09 -10.04 -8.87
N ASP A 121 8.31 -10.44 -8.51
CA ASP A 121 8.62 -10.94 -7.16
C ASP A 121 9.49 -9.98 -6.35
N ILE A 122 10.14 -9.01 -7.00
CA ILE A 122 10.87 -7.93 -6.34
C ILE A 122 10.53 -6.58 -6.96
N VAL A 123 10.25 -5.58 -6.11
CA VAL A 123 9.94 -4.21 -6.53
C VAL A 123 10.55 -3.21 -5.56
N ALA A 124 11.10 -2.12 -6.11
CA ALA A 124 11.44 -0.92 -5.37
C ALA A 124 10.65 0.27 -5.93
N VAL A 125 10.06 1.07 -5.04
CA VAL A 125 9.29 2.27 -5.40
C VAL A 125 9.85 3.46 -4.65
N MET A 126 9.98 4.57 -5.34
CA MET A 126 10.31 5.88 -4.76
C MET A 126 9.22 6.88 -5.12
N VAL A 127 8.73 7.62 -4.15
CA VAL A 127 7.71 8.66 -4.34
C VAL A 127 8.24 9.97 -3.81
N LYS A 128 8.09 11.04 -4.58
CA LYS A 128 8.41 12.40 -4.20
C LYS A 128 7.13 13.20 -4.07
N TYR A 129 7.06 14.03 -3.04
CA TYR A 129 5.93 14.92 -2.75
C TYR A 129 6.36 16.39 -2.88
N SER A 130 5.43 17.27 -3.21
CA SER A 130 5.68 18.72 -3.37
C SER A 130 6.21 19.39 -2.09
N SER A 131 5.93 18.83 -0.92
CA SER A 131 6.47 19.28 0.38
C SER A 131 7.97 19.02 0.57
N GLY A 132 8.60 18.25 -0.34
CA GLY A 132 9.96 17.75 -0.20
C GLY A 132 10.06 16.40 0.52
N LEU A 133 8.96 15.84 1.04
CA LEU A 133 8.94 14.47 1.56
C LEU A 133 9.32 13.49 0.45
N VAL A 134 10.15 12.52 0.77
CA VAL A 134 10.46 11.37 -0.08
C VAL A 134 10.07 10.10 0.64
N THR A 135 9.40 9.19 -0.06
CA THR A 135 9.12 7.86 0.48
C THR A 135 9.70 6.78 -0.40
N MET A 136 10.09 5.67 0.21
CA MET A 136 10.69 4.51 -0.45
C MET A 136 10.03 3.25 0.08
N ILE A 137 9.74 2.33 -0.84
CA ILE A 137 9.30 0.97 -0.53
C ILE A 137 10.28 0.03 -1.21
N ASP A 138 10.77 -0.98 -0.51
CA ASP A 138 11.37 -2.15 -1.11
C ASP A 138 10.60 -3.40 -0.65
N THR A 139 10.24 -4.25 -1.60
CA THR A 139 9.43 -5.44 -1.33
C THR A 139 9.90 -6.63 -2.14
N CYS A 140 9.77 -7.81 -1.56
CA CYS A 140 10.12 -9.07 -2.18
C CYS A 140 9.20 -10.19 -1.68
N ARG A 141 8.83 -11.11 -2.59
CA ARG A 141 8.10 -12.34 -2.30
C ARG A 141 9.07 -13.53 -2.19
N ASP A 142 10.03 -13.45 -1.28
CA ASP A 142 11.00 -14.52 -1.03
C ASP A 142 11.35 -14.57 0.46
#